data_ba5b1c6ba926f9b602ec851c318ab055
#
_entry.id   ba5b1c6ba926f9b602ec851c318ab055
#
_cell.length_a   1.000
_cell.length_b   1.000
_cell.length_c   1.000
_cell.angle_alpha   90.00
_cell.angle_beta   90.00
_cell.angle_gamma   90.00
#
_symmetry.space_group_name_H-M   'P 1'
#
loop_
_entity.id
_entity.type
_entity.pdbx_description
1 polymer ?
#
loop_
_entity_poly.entity_id
_entity_poly.type
_entity_poly.pdbx_seq_one_letter_code
_entity_poly.pdbx_strand_id
1 'polypeptide(L)'
;MSQAPFEHSESLRIGTVDFVSPDEIKVAIDIEAPESVALNAGSPRPFPRVNGYLLIPVDEGYLVGQVEWLTVERSAFPKRRGMQDFGLVDLPYPLRRLGLNPLGTLRAQSKGGGYVFRRGADSLPSVGVPVLLPTEVQLRSVIESGERRRVRIGTSPLAGDAEVCVDPNRLFGRHLAVLGNTGSGKSCSVAGIIRWSLEQAKQARTEGVPNARFIILDPNGEYSRAFGGDAAIKARIFKVHPGDGEMALEVPLWFWNSA
;
A
#
# COMPACT_ATOMS: atom_id res chain seq x y z
N MET A 1 1.77 -23.54 -23.05
CA MET A 1 1.15 -22.85 -24.18
C MET A 1 1.03 -21.37 -23.76
N SER A 2 1.75 -20.46 -24.42
CA SER A 2 1.66 -19.03 -24.17
C SER A 2 0.34 -18.54 -24.74
N GLN A 3 -0.60 -18.12 -23.91
CA GLN A 3 -1.82 -17.47 -24.36
C GLN A 3 -1.46 -16.15 -25.07
N ALA A 4 -2.16 -15.83 -26.12
CA ALA A 4 -1.96 -14.57 -26.84
C ALA A 4 -2.23 -13.38 -25.89
N PRO A 5 -1.48 -12.27 -25.98
CA PRO A 5 -1.62 -11.13 -25.07
C PRO A 5 -3.03 -10.56 -24.98
N PHE A 6 -3.83 -10.66 -26.03
CA PHE A 6 -5.23 -10.23 -26.07
C PHE A 6 -6.16 -11.12 -25.24
N GLU A 7 -6.04 -12.44 -25.32
CA GLU A 7 -6.85 -13.36 -24.52
C GLU A 7 -6.57 -13.21 -23.04
N HIS A 8 -5.32 -12.90 -22.68
CA HIS A 8 -4.95 -12.68 -21.29
C HIS A 8 -5.53 -11.37 -20.72
N SER A 9 -5.65 -10.32 -21.54
CA SER A 9 -6.24 -9.06 -21.10
C SER A 9 -7.75 -9.16 -20.94
N GLU A 10 -8.45 -9.89 -21.78
CA GLU A 10 -9.90 -10.11 -21.63
C GLU A 10 -10.24 -10.89 -20.36
N SER A 11 -9.44 -11.90 -20.01
CA SER A 11 -9.66 -12.69 -18.79
C SER A 11 -9.45 -11.91 -17.49
N LEU A 12 -8.76 -10.77 -17.54
CA LEU A 12 -8.48 -9.91 -16.39
C LEU A 12 -9.39 -8.67 -16.33
N ARG A 13 -10.22 -8.46 -17.34
CA ARG A 13 -11.14 -7.34 -17.38
C ARG A 13 -12.24 -7.52 -16.34
N ILE A 14 -12.51 -6.43 -15.61
CA ILE A 14 -13.57 -6.40 -14.59
C ILE A 14 -14.59 -5.29 -14.83
N GLY A 15 -14.32 -4.37 -15.75
CA GLY A 15 -15.20 -3.23 -16.01
C GLY A 15 -14.61 -2.25 -16.99
N THR A 16 -15.24 -1.10 -17.08
CA THR A 16 -14.85 0.02 -17.96
C THR A 16 -14.82 1.33 -17.20
N VAL A 17 -13.95 2.22 -17.64
CA VAL A 17 -13.87 3.60 -17.14
C VAL A 17 -15.13 4.36 -17.56
N ASP A 18 -15.85 4.91 -16.58
CA ASP A 18 -17.10 5.66 -16.77
C ASP A 18 -16.90 7.19 -16.59
N PHE A 19 -15.96 7.57 -15.74
CA PHE A 19 -15.63 8.97 -15.45
C PHE A 19 -14.15 9.13 -15.14
N VAL A 20 -13.56 10.25 -15.57
CA VAL A 20 -12.15 10.58 -15.32
C VAL A 20 -12.01 12.01 -14.84
N SER A 21 -11.33 12.17 -13.71
CA SER A 21 -10.81 13.45 -13.21
C SER A 21 -9.37 13.28 -12.72
N PRO A 22 -8.62 14.35 -12.45
CA PRO A 22 -7.25 14.24 -11.92
C PRO A 22 -7.15 13.48 -10.60
N ASP A 23 -8.19 13.55 -9.76
CA ASP A 23 -8.20 13.02 -8.40
C ASP A 23 -9.00 11.73 -8.28
N GLU A 24 -9.93 11.47 -9.22
CA GLU A 24 -10.82 10.32 -9.13
C GLU A 24 -11.15 9.74 -10.52
N ILE A 25 -11.15 8.43 -10.62
CA ILE A 25 -11.64 7.70 -11.79
C ILE A 25 -12.77 6.78 -11.34
N LYS A 26 -13.95 6.89 -11.99
CA LYS A 26 -15.07 5.99 -11.71
C LYS A 26 -15.14 4.89 -12.74
N VAL A 27 -15.43 3.70 -12.27
CA VAL A 27 -15.48 2.47 -13.07
C VAL A 27 -16.83 1.82 -12.91
N ALA A 28 -17.44 1.51 -14.04
CA ALA A 28 -18.60 0.62 -14.10
C ALA A 28 -18.09 -0.82 -14.18
N ILE A 29 -18.47 -1.64 -13.21
CA ILE A 29 -18.07 -3.05 -13.14
C ILE A 29 -18.97 -3.86 -14.04
N ASP A 30 -18.39 -4.74 -14.85
CA ASP A 30 -19.14 -5.63 -15.74
C ASP A 30 -20.05 -6.56 -14.93
N ILE A 31 -21.23 -6.87 -15.47
CA ILE A 31 -22.24 -7.68 -14.78
C ILE A 31 -21.73 -9.08 -14.49
N GLU A 32 -20.96 -9.62 -15.43
CA GLU A 32 -20.36 -10.95 -15.37
C GLU A 32 -19.13 -11.01 -14.45
N ALA A 33 -18.64 -9.85 -13.98
CA ALA A 33 -17.50 -9.82 -13.06
C ALA A 33 -17.87 -10.50 -11.72
N PRO A 34 -17.04 -11.42 -11.23
CA PRO A 34 -17.34 -12.19 -10.02
C PRO A 34 -17.46 -11.27 -8.78
N GLU A 35 -18.23 -11.70 -7.78
CA GLU A 35 -18.44 -10.90 -6.58
C GLU A 35 -17.27 -10.97 -5.58
N SER A 36 -16.52 -12.05 -5.55
CA SER A 36 -15.49 -12.28 -4.53
C SER A 36 -14.15 -12.78 -5.05
N VAL A 37 -14.14 -13.61 -6.08
CA VAL A 37 -12.92 -14.25 -6.61
C VAL A 37 -13.03 -14.33 -8.13
N ALA A 38 -12.00 -13.83 -8.84
CA ALA A 38 -11.91 -13.99 -10.27
C ALA A 38 -11.26 -15.35 -10.60
N LEU A 39 -12.03 -16.29 -11.14
CA LEU A 39 -11.57 -17.64 -11.47
C LEU A 39 -11.05 -17.77 -12.91
N ASN A 40 -11.29 -16.78 -13.76
CA ASN A 40 -11.07 -16.88 -15.22
C ASN A 40 -9.59 -16.93 -15.64
N ALA A 41 -8.64 -16.70 -14.75
CA ALA A 41 -7.22 -16.62 -15.06
C ALA A 41 -6.41 -17.86 -14.63
N GLY A 42 -7.07 -18.99 -14.37
CA GLY A 42 -6.38 -20.24 -13.98
C GLY A 42 -5.86 -20.29 -12.54
N SER A 43 -5.73 -19.15 -11.87
CA SER A 43 -5.47 -19.03 -10.43
C SER A 43 -6.52 -18.13 -9.80
N PRO A 44 -7.08 -18.51 -8.63
CA PRO A 44 -8.06 -17.66 -7.94
C PRO A 44 -7.42 -16.33 -7.56
N ARG A 45 -8.03 -15.22 -8.01
CA ARG A 45 -7.60 -13.86 -7.66
C ARG A 45 -8.70 -13.19 -6.87
N PRO A 46 -8.36 -12.56 -5.74
CA PRO A 46 -9.37 -11.84 -4.99
C PRO A 46 -9.90 -10.68 -5.83
N PHE A 47 -11.22 -10.51 -5.84
CA PHE A 47 -11.86 -9.34 -6.42
C PHE A 47 -11.36 -8.09 -5.66
N PRO A 48 -11.16 -6.95 -6.34
CA PRO A 48 -10.61 -5.76 -5.71
C PRO A 48 -11.53 -5.30 -4.56
N ARG A 49 -10.90 -5.09 -3.41
CA ARG A 49 -11.52 -4.52 -2.21
C ARG A 49 -11.02 -3.09 -2.06
N VAL A 50 -11.62 -2.33 -1.17
CA VAL A 50 -11.09 -1.03 -0.74
C VAL A 50 -9.61 -1.20 -0.35
N ASN A 51 -8.77 -0.29 -0.80
CA ASN A 51 -7.31 -0.31 -0.77
C ASN A 51 -6.63 -1.33 -1.72
N GLY A 52 -7.37 -2.11 -2.51
CA GLY A 52 -6.81 -2.92 -3.59
C GLY A 52 -6.39 -2.07 -4.80
N TYR A 53 -5.67 -2.68 -5.74
CA TYR A 53 -5.14 -2.00 -6.91
C TYR A 53 -5.78 -2.54 -8.18
N LEU A 54 -5.99 -1.64 -9.15
CA LEU A 54 -6.45 -1.94 -10.49
C LEU A 54 -5.56 -1.26 -11.53
N LEU A 55 -5.58 -1.79 -12.73
CA LEU A 55 -4.80 -1.28 -13.84
C LEU A 55 -5.73 -0.79 -14.95
N ILE A 56 -5.40 0.35 -15.53
CA ILE A 56 -6.09 0.93 -16.67
C ILE A 56 -5.05 1.14 -17.77
N PRO A 57 -5.21 0.56 -18.95
CA PRO A 57 -4.29 0.79 -20.08
C PRO A 57 -4.24 2.27 -20.44
N VAL A 58 -3.03 2.79 -20.65
CA VAL A 58 -2.73 4.12 -21.13
C VAL A 58 -1.61 4.02 -22.18
N ASP A 59 -1.30 5.11 -22.92
CA ASP A 59 -0.39 5.09 -24.06
C ASP A 59 0.97 4.43 -23.81
N GLU A 60 1.55 4.60 -22.59
CA GLU A 60 2.88 4.10 -22.28
C GLU A 60 2.90 2.98 -21.22
N GLY A 61 1.78 2.29 -21.01
CA GLY A 61 1.68 1.20 -20.03
C GLY A 61 0.35 1.15 -19.33
N TYR A 62 0.37 1.15 -18.02
CA TYR A 62 -0.84 1.07 -17.20
C TYR A 62 -0.87 2.17 -16.15
N LEU A 63 -1.98 2.87 -16.03
CA LEU A 63 -2.27 3.66 -14.86
C LEU A 63 -2.66 2.71 -13.71
N VAL A 64 -2.04 2.88 -12.56
CA VAL A 64 -2.37 2.16 -11.34
C VAL A 64 -3.33 3.01 -10.52
N GLY A 65 -4.53 2.49 -10.29
CA GLY A 65 -5.52 3.10 -9.41
C GLY A 65 -5.73 2.27 -8.14
N GLN A 66 -5.84 2.95 -7.01
CA GLN A 66 -6.22 2.33 -5.75
C GLN A 66 -7.72 2.47 -5.53
N VAL A 67 -8.39 1.38 -5.16
CA VAL A 67 -9.82 1.40 -4.88
C VAL A 67 -10.09 2.15 -3.58
N GLU A 68 -10.82 3.25 -3.66
CA GLU A 68 -11.24 4.04 -2.50
C GLU A 68 -12.60 3.63 -1.95
N TRP A 69 -13.55 3.37 -2.86
CA TRP A 69 -14.90 2.95 -2.49
C TRP A 69 -15.50 2.00 -3.52
N LEU A 70 -16.48 1.22 -3.07
CA LEU A 70 -17.32 0.36 -3.88
C LEU A 70 -18.78 0.62 -3.51
N THR A 71 -19.64 0.70 -4.51
CA THR A 71 -21.09 0.88 -4.31
C THR A 71 -21.89 0.03 -5.28
N VAL A 72 -23.14 -0.22 -4.90
CA VAL A 72 -24.12 -0.89 -5.73
C VAL A 72 -25.28 0.06 -5.94
N GLU A 73 -25.47 0.51 -7.17
CA GLU A 73 -26.63 1.32 -7.54
C GLU A 73 -27.83 0.41 -7.77
N ARG A 74 -28.86 0.65 -7.03
CA ARG A 74 -30.16 -0.03 -7.22
C ARG A 74 -31.04 0.81 -8.11
N SER A 75 -31.82 0.15 -9.00
CA SER A 75 -32.81 0.84 -9.80
C SER A 75 -33.77 1.63 -8.92
N ALA A 76 -34.00 2.90 -9.26
CA ALA A 76 -35.00 3.73 -8.61
C ALA A 76 -36.43 3.22 -8.87
N PHE A 77 -36.62 2.37 -9.88
CA PHE A 77 -37.90 1.81 -10.22
C PHE A 77 -38.01 0.38 -9.64
N PRO A 78 -38.96 0.14 -8.72
CA PRO A 78 -39.22 -1.22 -8.25
C PRO A 78 -39.66 -2.10 -9.43
N LYS A 79 -39.07 -3.31 -9.54
CA LYS A 79 -39.55 -4.31 -10.53
C LYS A 79 -41.05 -4.53 -10.31
N ARG A 80 -41.88 -4.03 -11.20
CA ARG A 80 -43.30 -4.40 -11.20
C ARG A 80 -43.40 -5.86 -11.63
N ARG A 81 -43.86 -6.73 -10.74
CA ARG A 81 -44.26 -8.11 -11.09
C ARG A 81 -45.30 -8.03 -12.21
N GLY A 82 -45.00 -8.49 -13.41
CA GLY A 82 -45.89 -8.51 -14.55
C GLY A 82 -45.43 -7.78 -15.82
N MET A 83 -44.30 -7.12 -15.83
CA MET A 83 -43.77 -6.44 -17.03
C MET A 83 -42.75 -7.28 -17.82
N GLN A 84 -42.72 -8.60 -17.62
CA GLN A 84 -41.78 -9.50 -18.33
C GLN A 84 -42.16 -9.72 -19.81
N ASP A 85 -43.32 -9.28 -20.26
CA ASP A 85 -43.83 -9.63 -21.61
C ASP A 85 -43.66 -8.55 -22.68
N PHE A 86 -43.03 -7.40 -22.38
CA PHE A 86 -43.00 -6.32 -23.36
C PHE A 86 -41.61 -6.05 -24.00
N GLY A 87 -40.63 -6.96 -23.92
CA GLY A 87 -39.38 -6.80 -24.65
C GLY A 87 -38.58 -5.49 -24.31
N LEU A 88 -38.96 -4.82 -23.24
CA LEU A 88 -38.20 -3.70 -22.70
C LEU A 88 -36.88 -4.26 -22.14
N VAL A 89 -35.78 -3.83 -22.71
CA VAL A 89 -34.43 -4.16 -22.30
C VAL A 89 -34.33 -4.01 -20.78
N ASP A 90 -34.23 -5.13 -20.08
CA ASP A 90 -33.91 -5.13 -18.65
C ASP A 90 -32.58 -4.44 -18.51
N LEU A 91 -32.58 -3.17 -18.07
CA LEU A 91 -31.35 -2.51 -17.66
C LEU A 91 -30.69 -3.40 -16.60
N PRO A 92 -29.41 -3.74 -16.77
CA PRO A 92 -28.73 -4.65 -15.87
C PRO A 92 -28.55 -3.98 -14.51
N TYR A 93 -29.50 -4.19 -13.63
CA TYR A 93 -29.41 -3.81 -12.22
C TYR A 93 -29.22 -5.06 -11.37
N PRO A 94 -28.40 -4.98 -10.33
CA PRO A 94 -27.72 -3.81 -9.77
C PRO A 94 -26.42 -3.45 -10.51
N LEU A 95 -26.22 -2.16 -10.80
CA LEU A 95 -24.96 -1.65 -11.33
C LEU A 95 -23.97 -1.53 -10.18
N ARG A 96 -22.84 -2.23 -10.30
CA ARG A 96 -21.71 -2.09 -9.36
C ARG A 96 -20.77 -1.03 -9.88
N ARG A 97 -20.37 -0.10 -9.02
CA ARG A 97 -19.40 0.95 -9.34
C ARG A 97 -18.31 1.00 -8.29
N LEU A 98 -17.14 1.44 -8.69
CA LEU A 98 -16.03 1.73 -7.80
C LEU A 98 -15.33 3.04 -8.19
N GLY A 99 -14.72 3.68 -7.20
CA GLY A 99 -13.85 4.84 -7.37
C GLY A 99 -12.40 4.43 -7.18
N LEU A 100 -11.55 4.96 -8.06
CA LEU A 100 -10.12 4.76 -8.03
C LEU A 100 -9.41 6.10 -7.81
N ASN A 101 -8.47 6.11 -6.89
CA ASN A 101 -7.47 7.16 -6.75
C ASN A 101 -6.26 6.83 -7.66
N PRO A 102 -5.90 7.66 -8.66
CA PRO A 102 -4.75 7.42 -9.50
C PRO A 102 -3.44 7.59 -8.73
N LEU A 103 -2.63 6.54 -8.64
CA LEU A 103 -1.37 6.54 -7.89
C LEU A 103 -0.15 6.82 -8.75
N GLY A 104 -0.12 6.30 -9.96
CA GLY A 104 1.03 6.40 -10.83
C GLY A 104 0.97 5.48 -12.04
N THR A 105 2.04 5.45 -12.82
CA THR A 105 2.13 4.70 -14.07
C THR A 105 3.07 3.51 -13.93
N LEU A 106 2.62 2.35 -14.40
CA LEU A 106 3.36 1.09 -14.46
C LEU A 106 3.77 0.82 -15.90
N ARG A 107 5.08 0.83 -16.17
CA ARG A 107 5.64 0.62 -17.51
C ARG A 107 6.39 -0.70 -17.58
N ALA A 108 6.24 -1.42 -18.69
CA ALA A 108 7.04 -2.62 -18.94
C ALA A 108 8.50 -2.26 -19.21
N GLN A 109 9.43 -3.03 -18.68
CA GLN A 109 10.85 -2.88 -18.96
C GLN A 109 11.21 -3.57 -20.28
N SER A 110 11.90 -2.87 -21.16
CA SER A 110 12.37 -3.42 -22.44
C SER A 110 13.44 -4.52 -22.29
N LYS A 111 14.14 -4.59 -21.14
CA LYS A 111 15.14 -5.60 -20.84
C LYS A 111 14.80 -6.25 -19.49
N GLY A 112 14.48 -7.55 -19.48
CA GLY A 112 14.32 -8.31 -18.25
C GLY A 112 12.88 -8.72 -17.88
N GLY A 113 11.84 -8.40 -18.67
CA GLY A 113 10.47 -8.91 -18.49
C GLY A 113 9.73 -8.43 -17.24
N GLY A 114 10.20 -7.38 -16.57
CA GLY A 114 9.59 -6.79 -15.38
C GLY A 114 8.84 -5.49 -15.66
N TYR A 115 8.34 -4.90 -14.58
CA TYR A 115 7.65 -3.60 -14.63
C TYR A 115 8.37 -2.58 -13.75
N VAL A 116 8.26 -1.30 -14.09
CA VAL A 116 8.69 -0.17 -13.27
C VAL A 116 7.49 0.69 -12.93
N PHE A 117 7.25 0.91 -11.66
CA PHE A 117 6.22 1.82 -11.18
C PHE A 117 6.82 3.20 -10.90
N ARG A 118 6.17 4.24 -11.42
CA ARG A 118 6.45 5.64 -11.13
C ARG A 118 5.23 6.29 -10.50
N ARG A 119 5.40 6.95 -9.38
CA ARG A 119 4.35 7.74 -8.76
C ARG A 119 4.01 8.98 -9.59
N GLY A 120 2.73 9.33 -9.61
CA GLY A 120 2.17 10.39 -10.45
C GLY A 120 1.64 9.83 -11.76
N ALA A 121 0.45 10.29 -12.18
CA ALA A 121 -0.16 9.92 -13.43
C ALA A 121 0.39 10.82 -14.55
N ASP A 122 1.23 10.27 -15.42
CA ASP A 122 1.76 11.01 -16.58
C ASP A 122 0.65 11.22 -17.64
N SER A 123 -0.30 10.27 -17.72
CA SER A 123 -1.47 10.34 -18.61
C SER A 123 -2.68 9.76 -17.90
N LEU A 124 -3.85 10.33 -18.17
CA LEU A 124 -5.13 9.83 -17.70
C LEU A 124 -5.81 9.02 -18.82
N PRO A 125 -6.56 7.96 -18.47
CA PRO A 125 -7.24 7.14 -19.45
C PRO A 125 -8.43 7.88 -20.06
N SER A 126 -8.88 7.42 -21.22
CA SER A 126 -10.15 7.85 -21.79
C SER A 126 -11.32 7.08 -21.17
N VAL A 127 -12.51 7.66 -21.23
CA VAL A 127 -13.76 6.96 -20.89
C VAL A 127 -13.99 5.81 -21.86
N GLY A 128 -14.50 4.67 -21.36
CA GLY A 128 -14.71 3.45 -22.15
C GLY A 128 -13.51 2.49 -22.19
N VAL A 129 -12.35 2.86 -21.67
CA VAL A 129 -11.17 2.00 -21.61
C VAL A 129 -11.40 0.87 -20.57
N PRO A 130 -10.97 -0.39 -20.86
CA PRO A 130 -11.13 -1.50 -19.93
C PRO A 130 -10.30 -1.32 -18.65
N VAL A 131 -10.85 -1.81 -17.55
CA VAL A 131 -10.17 -1.87 -16.24
C VAL A 131 -9.82 -3.32 -15.95
N LEU A 132 -8.57 -3.56 -15.57
CA LEU A 132 -7.98 -4.88 -15.45
C LEU A 132 -7.55 -5.19 -14.03
N LEU A 133 -7.65 -6.46 -13.64
CA LEU A 133 -7.00 -6.99 -12.46
C LEU A 133 -5.49 -7.07 -12.70
N PRO A 134 -4.66 -6.60 -11.76
CA PRO A 134 -3.21 -6.73 -11.89
C PRO A 134 -2.77 -8.19 -11.74
N THR A 135 -1.70 -8.55 -12.43
CA THR A 135 -0.99 -9.80 -12.19
C THR A 135 -0.15 -9.68 -10.90
N GLU A 136 0.27 -10.81 -10.34
CA GLU A 136 1.13 -10.81 -9.14
C GLU A 136 2.45 -10.05 -9.38
N VAL A 137 3.05 -10.22 -10.56
CA VAL A 137 4.28 -9.51 -10.95
C VAL A 137 4.07 -7.99 -11.01
N GLN A 138 2.92 -7.55 -11.53
CA GLN A 138 2.54 -6.14 -11.59
C GLN A 138 2.31 -5.57 -10.19
N LEU A 139 1.58 -6.29 -9.33
CA LEU A 139 1.36 -5.89 -7.93
C LEU A 139 2.67 -5.77 -7.15
N ARG A 140 3.55 -6.77 -7.26
CA ARG A 140 4.88 -6.70 -6.64
C ARG A 140 5.66 -5.50 -7.14
N SER A 141 5.64 -5.22 -8.44
CA SER A 141 6.34 -4.07 -9.00
C SER A 141 5.82 -2.73 -8.48
N VAL A 142 4.51 -2.63 -8.16
CA VAL A 142 3.93 -1.43 -7.54
C VAL A 142 4.41 -1.26 -6.10
N ILE A 143 4.36 -2.33 -5.29
CA ILE A 143 4.69 -2.29 -3.87
C ILE A 143 6.20 -2.25 -3.64
N GLU A 144 6.97 -3.05 -4.39
CA GLU A 144 8.41 -3.15 -4.29
C GLU A 144 9.15 -2.05 -5.06
N SER A 145 8.43 -1.10 -5.66
CA SER A 145 9.03 0.03 -6.39
C SER A 145 9.85 0.93 -5.47
N GLY A 146 11.03 1.32 -5.92
CA GLY A 146 11.88 2.28 -5.19
C GLY A 146 13.37 1.96 -5.27
N GLU A 147 14.18 2.74 -4.55
CA GLU A 147 15.63 2.68 -4.60
C GLU A 147 16.25 1.48 -3.87
N ARG A 148 17.52 1.18 -4.14
CA ARG A 148 18.26 -0.01 -3.66
C ARG A 148 18.45 -0.11 -2.13
N ARG A 149 18.26 0.98 -1.38
CA ARG A 149 18.42 1.00 0.09
C ARG A 149 17.05 0.87 0.74
N ARG A 150 16.65 -0.36 1.00
CA ARG A 150 15.33 -0.65 1.56
C ARG A 150 15.45 -1.45 2.83
N VAL A 151 14.62 -1.10 3.81
CA VAL A 151 14.40 -1.89 5.00
C VAL A 151 13.04 -2.53 4.88
N ARG A 152 12.99 -3.86 4.91
CA ARG A 152 11.74 -4.62 4.92
C ARG A 152 11.05 -4.43 6.26
N ILE A 153 9.78 -4.00 6.20
CA ILE A 153 8.92 -3.77 7.38
C ILE A 153 7.75 -4.75 7.47
N GLY A 154 7.51 -5.52 6.43
CA GLY A 154 6.42 -6.49 6.40
C GLY A 154 6.11 -6.97 5.00
N THR A 155 4.91 -7.55 4.84
CA THR A 155 4.34 -7.96 3.56
C THR A 155 2.95 -7.36 3.38
N SER A 156 2.49 -7.24 2.12
CA SER A 156 1.17 -6.75 1.77
C SER A 156 0.28 -7.91 1.34
N PRO A 157 -0.72 -8.33 2.15
CA PRO A 157 -1.66 -9.39 1.77
C PRO A 157 -2.48 -9.05 0.52
N LEU A 158 -2.74 -7.74 0.28
CA LEU A 158 -3.48 -7.25 -0.88
C LEU A 158 -2.68 -7.35 -2.19
N ALA A 159 -1.38 -7.58 -2.11
CA ALA A 159 -0.47 -7.67 -3.25
C ALA A 159 0.25 -9.02 -3.30
N GLY A 160 -0.42 -10.10 -2.92
CA GLY A 160 0.16 -11.45 -2.97
C GLY A 160 1.41 -11.59 -2.11
N ASP A 161 1.34 -11.07 -0.89
CA ASP A 161 2.44 -11.06 0.09
C ASP A 161 3.74 -10.40 -0.39
N ALA A 162 3.63 -9.44 -1.34
CA ALA A 162 4.76 -8.62 -1.78
C ALA A 162 5.44 -7.92 -0.60
N GLU A 163 6.78 -7.85 -0.63
CA GLU A 163 7.55 -7.23 0.42
C GLU A 163 7.33 -5.71 0.48
N VAL A 164 6.94 -5.22 1.66
CA VAL A 164 6.83 -3.79 1.92
C VAL A 164 8.12 -3.31 2.52
N CYS A 165 8.79 -2.42 1.78
CA CYS A 165 10.07 -1.85 2.17
C CYS A 165 9.97 -0.33 2.31
N VAL A 166 10.76 0.23 3.22
CA VAL A 166 10.93 1.67 3.40
C VAL A 166 12.38 2.08 3.18
N ASP A 167 12.58 3.29 2.69
CA ASP A 167 13.90 3.93 2.66
C ASP A 167 14.13 4.67 3.99
N PRO A 168 15.05 4.19 4.85
CA PRO A 168 15.27 4.79 6.16
C PRO A 168 15.80 6.22 6.07
N ASN A 169 16.56 6.58 5.02
CA ASN A 169 17.06 7.93 4.86
C ASN A 169 15.92 8.93 4.56
N ARG A 170 14.94 8.52 3.77
CA ARG A 170 13.75 9.35 3.50
C ARG A 170 12.81 9.38 4.69
N LEU A 171 12.67 8.26 5.40
CA LEU A 171 11.77 8.13 6.54
C LEU A 171 12.25 8.99 7.72
N PHE A 172 13.51 8.82 8.13
CA PHE A 172 14.09 9.52 9.28
C PHE A 172 14.65 10.90 8.93
N GLY A 173 14.86 11.20 7.65
CA GLY A 173 15.29 12.52 7.18
C GLY A 173 14.14 13.54 7.07
N ARG A 174 12.91 13.17 7.43
CA ARG A 174 11.70 14.00 7.35
C ARG A 174 10.84 13.82 8.59
N HIS A 175 9.80 14.64 8.72
CA HIS A 175 8.80 14.46 9.77
C HIS A 175 7.91 13.24 9.46
N LEU A 176 7.67 12.44 10.48
CA LEU A 176 6.79 11.27 10.43
C LEU A 176 5.82 11.33 11.61
N ALA A 177 4.56 11.09 11.35
CA ALA A 177 3.54 10.88 12.37
C ALA A 177 3.00 9.46 12.29
N VAL A 178 2.97 8.75 13.43
CA VAL A 178 2.34 7.42 13.56
C VAL A 178 1.09 7.58 14.40
N LEU A 179 -0.06 7.46 13.75
CA LEU A 179 -1.37 7.70 14.36
C LEU A 179 -2.11 6.37 14.56
N GLY A 180 -2.91 6.32 15.61
CA GLY A 180 -3.74 5.16 15.91
C GLY A 180 -4.27 5.20 17.35
N ASN A 181 -5.24 4.35 17.65
CA ASN A 181 -5.81 4.21 18.98
C ASN A 181 -4.85 3.52 19.97
N THR A 182 -5.15 3.60 21.26
CA THR A 182 -4.41 2.83 22.29
C THR A 182 -4.50 1.34 21.98
N GLY A 183 -3.37 0.63 22.09
CA GLY A 183 -3.29 -0.81 21.76
C GLY A 183 -3.16 -1.14 20.26
N SER A 184 -3.19 -0.15 19.35
CA SER A 184 -3.05 -0.40 17.91
C SER A 184 -1.62 -0.73 17.42
N GLY A 185 -0.65 -0.80 18.33
CA GLY A 185 0.74 -1.15 18.01
C GLY A 185 1.62 0.01 17.53
N LYS A 186 1.24 1.28 17.75
CA LYS A 186 2.02 2.46 17.33
C LYS A 186 3.47 2.41 17.77
N SER A 187 3.70 2.30 19.08
CA SER A 187 5.05 2.29 19.68
C SER A 187 5.85 1.05 19.24
N CYS A 188 5.18 -0.09 19.12
CA CYS A 188 5.78 -1.31 18.60
C CYS A 188 6.22 -1.16 17.15
N SER A 189 5.39 -0.53 16.30
CA SER A 189 5.73 -0.26 14.89
C SER A 189 6.92 0.69 14.76
N VAL A 190 6.97 1.77 15.57
CA VAL A 190 8.10 2.70 15.58
C VAL A 190 9.37 2.01 16.05
N ALA A 191 9.31 1.24 17.13
CA ALA A 191 10.44 0.47 17.65
C ALA A 191 10.94 -0.55 16.61
N GLY A 192 10.02 -1.25 15.94
CA GLY A 192 10.34 -2.19 14.86
C GLY A 192 11.06 -1.52 13.69
N ILE A 193 10.55 -0.41 13.19
CA ILE A 193 11.15 0.33 12.06
C ILE A 193 12.59 0.79 12.43
N ILE A 194 12.80 1.31 13.63
CA ILE A 194 14.13 1.71 14.11
C ILE A 194 15.06 0.49 14.16
N ARG A 195 14.60 -0.62 14.77
CA ARG A 195 15.38 -1.85 14.92
C ARG A 195 15.78 -2.43 13.57
N TRP A 196 14.84 -2.64 12.67
CA TRP A 196 15.09 -3.18 11.33
C TRP A 196 16.03 -2.28 10.51
N SER A 197 15.91 -0.95 10.68
CA SER A 197 16.81 0.00 10.03
C SER A 197 18.25 -0.12 10.53
N LEU A 198 18.45 -0.31 11.84
CA LEU A 198 19.77 -0.51 12.44
C LEU A 198 20.37 -1.86 12.05
N GLU A 199 19.58 -2.93 12.05
CA GLU A 199 19.99 -4.27 11.62
C GLU A 199 20.44 -4.28 10.16
N GLN A 200 19.64 -3.67 9.27
CA GLN A 200 19.95 -3.58 7.85
C GLN A 200 21.20 -2.71 7.60
N ALA A 201 21.34 -1.61 8.33
CA ALA A 201 22.55 -0.78 8.25
C ALA A 201 23.81 -1.52 8.73
N LYS A 202 23.69 -2.41 9.71
CA LYS A 202 24.77 -3.28 10.19
C LYS A 202 25.16 -4.32 9.14
N GLN A 203 24.17 -4.95 8.48
CA GLN A 203 24.41 -5.94 7.42
C GLN A 203 25.02 -5.33 6.16
N ALA A 204 24.66 -4.08 5.83
CA ALA A 204 25.16 -3.38 4.64
C ALA A 204 26.61 -2.88 4.80
N ARG A 205 27.16 -2.87 6.01
CA ARG A 205 28.54 -2.48 6.29
C ARG A 205 29.37 -3.71 6.64
N THR A 206 30.38 -3.97 5.85
CA THR A 206 31.38 -5.01 6.10
C THR A 206 32.32 -4.65 7.27
N GLU A 207 32.45 -3.35 7.58
CA GLU A 207 33.29 -2.83 8.66
C GLU A 207 32.56 -1.70 9.41
N GLY A 208 32.38 -1.85 10.71
CA GLY A 208 31.98 -0.81 11.64
C GLY A 208 30.49 -0.76 11.99
N VAL A 209 30.21 -0.11 13.11
CA VAL A 209 28.85 0.12 13.62
C VAL A 209 28.17 1.22 12.79
N PRO A 210 26.85 1.13 12.49
CA PRO A 210 26.11 2.21 11.85
C PRO A 210 26.26 3.51 12.63
N ASN A 211 26.56 4.61 11.95
CA ASN A 211 26.64 5.94 12.60
C ASN A 211 25.26 6.60 12.72
N ALA A 212 24.23 5.81 12.98
CA ALA A 212 22.87 6.29 13.24
C ALA A 212 22.65 6.48 14.74
N ARG A 213 22.13 7.64 15.13
CA ARG A 213 21.77 7.95 16.52
C ARG A 213 20.29 8.32 16.57
N PHE A 214 19.57 7.68 17.47
CA PHE A 214 18.19 7.99 17.76
C PHE A 214 18.09 8.52 19.19
N ILE A 215 17.44 9.66 19.36
CA ILE A 215 17.09 10.21 20.68
C ILE A 215 15.59 10.05 20.82
N ILE A 216 15.16 9.30 21.84
CA ILE A 216 13.75 8.96 22.06
C ILE A 216 13.33 9.58 23.38
N LEU A 217 12.32 10.45 23.33
CA LEU A 217 11.61 10.92 24.52
C LEU A 217 10.49 9.94 24.81
N ASP A 218 10.60 9.21 25.92
CA ASP A 218 9.74 8.07 26.26
C ASP A 218 8.99 8.30 27.59
N PRO A 219 7.93 9.12 27.58
CA PRO A 219 7.20 9.45 28.80
C PRO A 219 6.48 8.23 29.41
N ASN A 220 6.20 7.21 28.61
CA ASN A 220 5.45 6.03 29.03
C ASN A 220 6.34 4.81 29.34
N GLY A 221 7.63 4.87 29.06
CA GLY A 221 8.58 3.77 29.28
C GLY A 221 8.42 2.59 28.31
N GLU A 222 7.78 2.78 27.15
CA GLU A 222 7.53 1.71 26.18
C GLU A 222 8.79 1.35 25.38
N TYR A 223 9.58 2.33 25.01
CA TYR A 223 10.80 2.15 24.19
C TYR A 223 11.99 1.63 25.02
N SER A 224 12.06 1.98 26.28
CA SER A 224 13.08 1.45 27.18
C SER A 224 13.00 -0.07 27.29
N ARG A 225 11.79 -0.64 27.28
CA ARG A 225 11.58 -2.09 27.23
C ARG A 225 11.94 -2.70 25.86
N ALA A 226 11.65 -1.98 24.76
CA ALA A 226 11.91 -2.47 23.41
C ALA A 226 13.40 -2.56 23.08
N PHE A 227 14.22 -1.66 23.64
CA PHE A 227 15.65 -1.57 23.31
C PHE A 227 16.57 -1.97 24.50
N GLY A 228 16.05 -1.99 25.71
CA GLY A 228 16.79 -2.44 26.88
C GLY A 228 17.09 -3.93 26.83
N GLY A 229 18.34 -4.31 27.06
CA GLY A 229 18.75 -5.73 27.08
C GLY A 229 19.06 -6.36 25.72
N ASP A 230 18.96 -5.63 24.62
CA ASP A 230 19.35 -6.13 23.30
C ASP A 230 20.85 -5.91 23.06
N ALA A 231 21.62 -7.00 23.05
CA ALA A 231 23.07 -6.96 22.80
C ALA A 231 23.44 -6.41 21.40
N ALA A 232 22.49 -6.41 20.45
CA ALA A 232 22.71 -5.91 19.10
C ALA A 232 22.56 -4.38 18.99
N ILE A 233 21.86 -3.75 19.95
CA ILE A 233 21.58 -2.30 19.95
C ILE A 233 22.18 -1.70 21.22
N LYS A 234 23.10 -0.73 21.06
CA LYS A 234 23.66 0.03 22.18
C LYS A 234 22.67 1.10 22.63
N ALA A 235 21.69 0.72 23.45
CA ALA A 235 20.76 1.65 24.06
C ALA A 235 21.34 2.20 25.38
N ARG A 236 21.22 3.51 25.61
CA ARG A 236 21.46 4.17 26.89
C ARG A 236 20.13 4.68 27.39
N ILE A 237 19.69 4.19 28.54
CA ILE A 237 18.42 4.54 29.12
C ILE A 237 18.68 5.50 30.28
N PHE A 238 18.12 6.70 30.21
CA PHE A 238 18.22 7.73 31.23
C PHE A 238 16.86 7.85 31.95
N LYS A 239 16.87 7.80 33.30
CA LYS A 239 15.67 7.97 34.13
C LYS A 239 15.94 8.90 35.30
N VAL A 240 14.90 9.56 35.79
CA VAL A 240 14.95 10.37 37.02
C VAL A 240 15.28 9.48 38.24
N HIS A 241 14.68 8.29 38.25
CA HIS A 241 14.97 7.27 39.28
C HIS A 241 15.47 6.01 38.56
N PRO A 242 16.80 5.90 38.30
CA PRO A 242 17.37 4.79 37.56
C PRO A 242 17.33 3.51 38.38
N GLY A 243 17.03 2.40 37.70
CA GLY A 243 17.21 1.05 38.21
C GLY A 243 18.56 0.45 37.78
N ASP A 244 18.74 -0.87 38.04
CA ASP A 244 19.96 -1.57 37.64
C ASP A 244 20.16 -1.52 36.10
N GLY A 245 21.34 -1.04 35.71
CA GLY A 245 21.70 -0.91 34.27
C GLY A 245 21.17 0.36 33.58
N GLU A 246 20.49 1.24 34.29
CA GLU A 246 20.00 2.53 33.81
C GLU A 246 20.89 3.68 34.31
N MET A 247 20.84 4.82 33.63
CA MET A 247 21.63 6.01 33.96
C MET A 247 20.72 7.08 34.57
N ALA A 248 21.26 7.83 35.52
CA ALA A 248 20.54 9.00 36.06
C ALA A 248 20.39 10.07 34.98
N LEU A 249 19.18 10.62 34.86
CA LEU A 249 18.92 11.80 34.06
C LEU A 249 19.30 13.04 34.86
N GLU A 250 20.51 13.54 34.62
CA GLU A 250 21.00 14.78 35.22
C GLU A 250 20.73 15.96 34.29
N VAL A 251 20.03 16.95 34.79
CA VAL A 251 19.69 18.16 34.04
C VAL A 251 20.36 19.34 34.74
N PRO A 252 21.16 20.15 34.01
CA PRO A 252 21.79 21.33 34.62
C PRO A 252 20.77 22.33 35.10
N LEU A 253 21.07 23.03 36.20
CA LEU A 253 20.14 23.99 36.83
C LEU A 253 19.63 25.08 35.88
N TRP A 254 20.46 25.53 34.97
CA TRP A 254 20.10 26.55 33.95
C TRP A 254 19.08 26.08 32.92
N PHE A 255 18.84 24.78 32.82
CA PHE A 255 17.85 24.20 31.92
C PHE A 255 16.41 24.32 32.48
N TRP A 256 16.29 24.51 33.80
CA TRP A 256 14.99 24.69 34.43
C TRP A 256 14.56 26.14 34.24
N ASN A 257 13.46 26.33 33.50
CA ASN A 257 12.84 27.63 33.45
C ASN A 257 12.36 27.97 34.85
N SER A 258 12.83 29.08 35.37
CA SER A 258 12.23 29.75 36.51
C SER A 258 10.90 30.35 36.04
N ALA A 259 9.80 29.58 36.12
CA ALA A 259 8.47 30.13 35.97
C ALA A 259 8.02 30.75 37.30
#